data_54588de8aa72e8dd6fb253affd0abb92
#
_entry.id   54588de8aa72e8dd6fb253affd0abb92
#
_cell.length_a   1.000
_cell.length_b   1.000
_cell.length_c   1.000
_cell.angle_alpha   90.00
_cell.angle_beta   90.00
_cell.angle_gamma   90.00
#
_symmetry.space_group_name_H-M   'P 1'
#
loop_
_entity.id
_entity.type
_entity.pdbx_description
1 polymer ?
#
loop_
_entity_poly.entity_id
_entity_poly.type
_entity_poly.pdbx_seq_one_letter_code
_entity_poly.pdbx_strand_id
1 'polypeptide(L)'
;KGADVFTAKVNIEVQHAKETVIAAIERNGGVITNAYYDVESLVAIINPQKYFEKGKPIPHRKLPPEDAIPFYTDPKCRGYLADPEKIADERLALAQKYGYILPDISKDPEFEMLTTRKDPRQVFFGLEPGWLINLKDSTILRPTDEVLKAYYKS
;
A
#
# COMPACT_ATOMS: atom_id res chain seq x y z
N LYS A 1 6.15 -13.06 -16.08
CA LYS A 1 6.37 -14.47 -16.46
C LYS A 1 6.28 -15.33 -15.19
N GLY A 2 5.77 -16.57 -15.29
CA GLY A 2 5.75 -17.52 -14.18
C GLY A 2 4.54 -17.44 -13.24
N ALA A 3 3.49 -16.71 -13.57
CA ALA A 3 2.28 -16.64 -12.74
C ALA A 3 1.58 -18.00 -12.58
N ASP A 4 1.70 -18.85 -13.56
CA ASP A 4 1.13 -20.20 -13.62
C ASP A 4 1.83 -21.20 -12.68
N VAL A 5 3.12 -20.98 -12.40
CA VAL A 5 3.96 -21.83 -11.53
C VAL A 5 4.28 -21.21 -10.17
N PHE A 6 3.77 -20.01 -9.89
CA PHE A 6 4.04 -19.31 -8.64
C PHE A 6 3.26 -19.92 -7.47
N THR A 7 3.95 -20.27 -6.40
CA THR A 7 3.39 -20.98 -5.23
C THR A 7 3.67 -20.33 -3.88
N ALA A 8 4.44 -19.25 -3.84
CA ALA A 8 4.78 -18.58 -2.58
C ALA A 8 3.67 -17.65 -2.09
N LYS A 9 3.50 -17.58 -0.75
CA LYS A 9 2.66 -16.56 -0.12
C LYS A 9 3.46 -15.26 0.01
N VAL A 10 2.99 -14.17 -0.60
CA VAL A 10 3.59 -12.84 -0.51
C VAL A 10 2.53 -11.76 -0.36
N ASN A 11 2.83 -10.74 0.44
CA ASN A 11 2.09 -9.49 0.49
C ASN A 11 2.95 -8.43 -0.21
N ILE A 12 2.47 -7.88 -1.31
CA ILE A 12 3.28 -7.04 -2.19
C ILE A 12 2.49 -5.83 -2.69
N GLU A 13 3.15 -4.69 -2.77
CA GLU A 13 2.69 -3.52 -3.51
C GLU A 13 3.51 -3.38 -4.80
N VAL A 14 2.82 -3.15 -5.90
CA VAL A 14 3.42 -2.97 -7.23
C VAL A 14 2.76 -1.79 -7.94
N GLN A 15 3.45 -1.22 -8.91
CA GLN A 15 2.89 -0.12 -9.68
C GLN A 15 1.79 -0.58 -10.64
N HIS A 16 1.93 -1.78 -11.20
CA HIS A 16 0.95 -2.38 -12.10
C HIS A 16 1.03 -3.92 -12.06
N ALA A 17 -0.11 -4.59 -12.01
CA ALA A 17 -0.21 -6.03 -12.12
C ALA A 17 -1.35 -6.41 -13.07
N LYS A 18 -1.12 -7.45 -13.89
CA LYS A 18 -2.15 -8.06 -14.71
C LYS A 18 -3.04 -8.98 -13.87
N GLU A 19 -4.27 -9.19 -14.30
CA GLU A 19 -5.26 -10.05 -13.63
C GLU A 19 -4.71 -11.46 -13.31
N THR A 20 -3.96 -12.05 -14.23
CA THR A 20 -3.33 -13.37 -14.04
C THR A 20 -2.31 -13.39 -12.90
N VAL A 21 -1.59 -12.29 -12.69
CA VAL A 21 -0.63 -12.15 -11.58
C VAL A 21 -1.37 -11.94 -10.25
N ILE A 22 -2.44 -11.16 -10.26
CA ILE A 22 -3.32 -10.98 -9.10
C ILE A 22 -3.88 -12.33 -8.66
N ALA A 23 -4.42 -13.11 -9.60
CA ALA A 23 -4.94 -14.46 -9.33
C ALA A 23 -3.86 -15.38 -8.73
N ALA A 24 -2.65 -15.37 -9.27
CA ALA A 24 -1.55 -16.20 -8.76
C ALA A 24 -1.16 -15.88 -7.32
N ILE A 25 -1.13 -14.60 -6.97
CA ILE A 25 -0.78 -14.16 -5.61
C ILE A 25 -1.92 -14.46 -4.63
N GLU A 26 -3.15 -14.16 -4.99
CA GLU A 26 -4.33 -14.38 -4.13
C GLU A 26 -4.62 -15.86 -3.93
N ARG A 27 -4.42 -16.69 -4.93
CA ARG A 27 -4.54 -18.15 -4.84
C ARG A 27 -3.62 -18.75 -3.77
N ASN A 28 -2.46 -18.17 -3.57
CA ASN A 28 -1.48 -18.62 -2.57
C ASN A 28 -1.65 -17.95 -1.19
N GLY A 29 -2.74 -17.23 -0.98
CA GLY A 29 -3.03 -16.57 0.31
C GLY A 29 -2.33 -15.24 0.54
N GLY A 30 -1.70 -14.70 -0.49
CA GLY A 30 -1.08 -13.36 -0.46
C GLY A 30 -2.07 -12.25 -0.79
N VAL A 31 -1.60 -11.02 -0.61
CA VAL A 31 -2.31 -9.81 -0.97
C VAL A 31 -1.45 -8.98 -1.91
N ILE A 32 -2.02 -8.56 -3.03
CA ILE A 32 -1.40 -7.64 -3.96
C ILE A 32 -2.19 -6.35 -4.03
N THR A 33 -1.48 -5.23 -4.00
CA THR A 33 -2.06 -3.90 -4.14
C THR A 33 -1.31 -3.13 -5.21
N ASN A 34 -2.04 -2.53 -6.14
CA ASN A 34 -1.46 -1.59 -7.09
C ASN A 34 -1.40 -0.21 -6.43
N ALA A 35 -0.20 0.31 -6.25
CA ALA A 35 0.03 1.55 -5.53
C ALA A 35 0.97 2.47 -6.30
N TYR A 36 0.67 3.78 -6.23
CA TYR A 36 1.52 4.82 -6.78
C TYR A 36 2.33 5.48 -5.67
N TYR A 37 3.61 5.69 -5.93
CA TYR A 37 4.51 6.46 -5.08
C TYR A 37 5.25 7.49 -5.92
N ASP A 38 5.23 8.75 -5.49
CA ASP A 38 6.11 9.76 -6.05
C ASP A 38 7.58 9.50 -5.67
N VAL A 39 8.51 10.16 -6.33
CA VAL A 39 9.95 9.88 -6.19
C VAL A 39 10.43 10.04 -4.75
N GLU A 40 9.98 11.08 -4.04
CA GLU A 40 10.40 11.33 -2.66
C GLU A 40 9.87 10.26 -1.70
N SER A 41 8.60 9.89 -1.84
CA SER A 41 7.98 8.80 -1.09
C SER A 41 8.65 7.46 -1.38
N LEU A 42 9.04 7.21 -2.62
CA LEU A 42 9.74 5.99 -3.03
C LEU A 42 11.12 5.88 -2.36
N VAL A 43 11.87 6.99 -2.31
CA VAL A 43 13.17 7.04 -1.60
C VAL A 43 13.01 6.69 -0.11
N ALA A 44 11.93 7.16 0.53
CA ALA A 44 11.65 6.85 1.93
C ALA A 44 11.31 5.37 2.14
N ILE A 45 10.48 4.78 1.26
CA ILE A 45 9.97 3.41 1.45
C ILE A 45 10.98 2.32 1.08
N ILE A 46 11.92 2.59 0.17
CA ILE A 46 12.95 1.62 -0.24
C ILE A 46 13.88 1.24 0.92
N ASN A 47 14.31 2.23 1.70
CA ASN A 47 15.13 1.99 2.90
C ASN A 47 14.72 2.95 4.02
N PRO A 48 13.68 2.60 4.79
CA PRO A 48 13.15 3.47 5.83
C PRO A 48 14.17 3.84 6.90
N GLN A 49 14.98 2.87 7.34
CA GLN A 49 16.00 3.11 8.36
C GLN A 49 16.99 4.19 7.92
N LYS A 50 17.56 4.05 6.74
CA LYS A 50 18.52 5.02 6.19
C LYS A 50 17.88 6.39 5.96
N TYR A 51 16.59 6.42 5.61
CA TYR A 51 15.85 7.67 5.44
C TYR A 51 15.68 8.39 6.78
N PHE A 52 15.28 7.68 7.83
CA PHE A 52 15.09 8.25 9.18
C PHE A 52 16.41 8.69 9.82
N GLU A 53 17.49 7.96 9.60
CA GLU A 53 18.85 8.33 10.07
C GLU A 53 19.34 9.68 9.53
N LYS A 54 18.84 10.10 8.36
CA LYS A 54 19.13 11.41 7.78
C LYS A 54 18.40 12.57 8.48
N GLY A 55 17.53 12.31 9.44
CA GLY A 55 16.77 13.33 10.16
C GLY A 55 15.74 14.07 9.29
N LYS A 56 15.24 13.42 8.24
CA LYS A 56 14.20 13.99 7.38
C LYS A 56 12.81 13.62 7.87
N PRO A 57 11.85 14.57 7.87
CA PRO A 57 10.45 14.25 8.16
C PRO A 57 9.86 13.35 7.08
N ILE A 58 8.84 12.57 7.45
CA ILE A 58 8.11 11.72 6.50
C ILE A 58 7.50 12.59 5.40
N PRO A 59 7.75 12.29 4.12
CA PRO A 59 7.27 13.12 3.03
C PRO A 59 5.75 13.04 2.88
N HIS A 60 5.15 14.08 2.34
CA HIS A 60 3.77 14.10 1.91
C HIS A 60 3.65 13.33 0.59
N ARG A 61 3.03 12.15 0.63
CA ARG A 61 2.80 11.33 -0.57
C ARG A 61 1.86 12.02 -1.53
N LYS A 62 2.25 12.13 -2.79
CA LYS A 62 1.44 12.75 -3.84
C LYS A 62 0.47 11.74 -4.45
N LEU A 63 -0.67 12.25 -4.90
CA LEU A 63 -1.61 11.47 -5.69
C LEU A 63 -1.01 11.12 -7.07
N PRO A 64 -1.47 10.03 -7.70
CA PRO A 64 -1.11 9.73 -9.08
C PRO A 64 -1.61 10.83 -10.03
N PRO A 65 -1.07 10.90 -11.26
CA PRO A 65 -1.62 11.74 -12.31
C PRO A 65 -3.12 11.50 -12.52
N GLU A 66 -3.85 12.53 -12.93
CA GLU A 66 -5.33 12.48 -13.07
C GLU A 66 -5.81 11.35 -13.97
N ASP A 67 -5.09 11.07 -15.04
CA ASP A 67 -5.37 9.98 -15.98
C ASP A 67 -5.20 8.58 -15.36
N ALA A 68 -4.38 8.45 -14.32
CA ALA A 68 -4.12 7.20 -13.61
C ALA A 68 -5.02 6.98 -12.38
N ILE A 69 -5.70 8.02 -11.88
CA ILE A 69 -6.59 7.92 -10.71
C ILE A 69 -7.67 6.83 -10.89
N PRO A 70 -8.34 6.70 -12.03
CA PRO A 70 -9.34 5.64 -12.23
C PRO A 70 -8.77 4.23 -12.04
N PHE A 71 -7.53 3.98 -12.48
CA PHE A 71 -6.86 2.71 -12.28
C PHE A 71 -6.61 2.41 -10.79
N TYR A 72 -6.11 3.37 -10.04
CA TYR A 72 -5.78 3.20 -8.61
C TYR A 72 -7.00 3.25 -7.68
N THR A 73 -8.17 3.60 -8.18
CA THR A 73 -9.44 3.54 -7.45
C THR A 73 -10.30 2.33 -7.81
N ASP A 74 -9.89 1.55 -8.82
CA ASP A 74 -10.65 0.38 -9.29
C ASP A 74 -10.37 -0.85 -8.40
N PRO A 75 -11.40 -1.42 -7.75
CA PRO A 75 -11.26 -2.65 -6.97
C PRO A 75 -10.79 -3.85 -7.80
N LYS A 76 -11.14 -3.93 -9.08
CA LYS A 76 -10.69 -5.00 -9.99
C LYS A 76 -9.18 -4.96 -10.21
N CYS A 77 -8.62 -3.77 -10.25
CA CYS A 77 -7.18 -3.57 -10.37
C CYS A 77 -6.46 -3.66 -9.01
N ARG A 78 -7.17 -3.87 -7.89
CA ARG A 78 -6.60 -3.83 -6.53
C ARG A 78 -5.90 -2.51 -6.24
N GLY A 79 -6.47 -1.39 -6.72
CA GLY A 79 -5.94 -0.06 -6.48
C GLY A 79 -5.92 0.32 -4.99
N TYR A 80 -4.86 0.98 -4.55
CA TYR A 80 -4.68 1.34 -3.13
C TYR A 80 -5.69 2.39 -2.62
N LEU A 81 -6.39 3.08 -3.52
CA LEU A 81 -7.44 4.06 -3.20
C LEU A 81 -8.84 3.44 -3.26
N ALA A 82 -8.96 2.17 -3.64
CA ALA A 82 -10.24 1.48 -3.75
C ALA A 82 -10.82 1.15 -2.37
N ASP A 83 -12.14 0.97 -2.34
CA ASP A 83 -12.85 0.54 -1.15
C ASP A 83 -12.48 -0.92 -0.79
N PRO A 84 -11.99 -1.19 0.44
CA PRO A 84 -11.61 -2.54 0.85
C PRO A 84 -12.73 -3.58 0.77
N GLU A 85 -13.98 -3.21 1.02
CA GLU A 85 -15.13 -4.12 0.92
C GLU A 85 -15.34 -4.57 -0.53
N LYS A 86 -15.24 -3.64 -1.48
CA LYS A 86 -15.33 -3.94 -2.91
C LYS A 86 -14.15 -4.78 -3.39
N ILE A 87 -12.95 -4.56 -2.85
CA ILE A 87 -11.80 -5.42 -3.13
C ILE A 87 -12.04 -6.84 -2.64
N ALA A 88 -12.62 -7.03 -1.45
CA ALA A 88 -12.96 -8.35 -0.92
C ALA A 88 -13.95 -9.09 -1.84
N ASP A 89 -14.97 -8.40 -2.36
CA ASP A 89 -15.92 -8.97 -3.32
C ASP A 89 -15.23 -9.36 -4.63
N GLU A 90 -14.35 -8.53 -5.15
CA GLU A 90 -13.60 -8.81 -6.38
C GLU A 90 -12.58 -9.94 -6.21
N ARG A 91 -12.02 -10.13 -5.02
CA ARG A 91 -11.18 -11.30 -4.70
C ARG A 91 -11.97 -12.60 -4.83
N LEU A 92 -13.19 -12.65 -4.30
CA LEU A 92 -14.09 -13.80 -4.45
C LEU A 92 -14.50 -14.02 -5.90
N ALA A 93 -14.85 -12.96 -6.63
CA ALA A 93 -15.23 -13.04 -8.04
C ALA A 93 -14.08 -13.58 -8.91
N LEU A 94 -12.84 -13.14 -8.67
CA LEU A 94 -11.67 -13.62 -9.38
C LEU A 94 -11.38 -15.09 -9.07
N ALA A 95 -11.55 -15.51 -7.82
CA ALA A 95 -11.41 -16.91 -7.42
C ALA A 95 -12.40 -17.81 -8.15
N GLN A 96 -13.66 -17.39 -8.30
CA GLN A 96 -14.68 -18.09 -9.07
C GLN A 96 -14.32 -18.15 -10.57
N LYS A 97 -13.83 -17.04 -11.12
CA LYS A 97 -13.43 -16.96 -12.53
C LYS A 97 -12.30 -17.92 -12.88
N TYR A 98 -11.29 -18.03 -12.03
CA TYR A 98 -10.11 -18.90 -12.25
C TYR A 98 -10.23 -20.28 -11.59
N GLY A 99 -11.31 -20.54 -10.82
CA GLY A 99 -11.60 -21.87 -10.27
C GLY A 99 -10.72 -22.29 -9.08
N TYR A 100 -10.22 -21.37 -8.27
CA TYR A 100 -9.50 -21.70 -7.05
C TYR A 100 -10.30 -21.33 -5.79
N ILE A 101 -9.95 -21.94 -4.66
CA ILE A 101 -10.50 -21.60 -3.34
C ILE A 101 -9.65 -20.46 -2.78
N LEU A 102 -10.30 -19.31 -2.50
CA LEU A 102 -9.62 -18.16 -1.91
C LEU A 102 -9.24 -18.47 -0.45
N PRO A 103 -7.95 -18.46 -0.09
CA PRO A 103 -7.52 -18.66 1.28
C PRO A 103 -7.99 -17.55 2.22
N ASP A 104 -8.26 -17.91 3.47
CA ASP A 104 -8.62 -16.96 4.54
C ASP A 104 -7.36 -16.22 5.01
N ILE A 105 -7.34 -14.89 4.83
CA ILE A 105 -6.24 -14.01 5.23
C ILE A 105 -6.45 -13.38 6.62
N SER A 106 -7.56 -13.64 7.29
CA SER A 106 -7.91 -13.01 8.58
C SER A 106 -6.92 -13.31 9.70
N LYS A 107 -6.15 -14.40 9.58
CA LYS A 107 -5.12 -14.81 10.54
C LYS A 107 -3.73 -14.21 10.22
N ASP A 108 -3.58 -13.48 9.12
CA ASP A 108 -2.33 -12.83 8.77
C ASP A 108 -2.04 -11.71 9.78
N PRO A 109 -0.81 -11.61 10.33
CA PRO A 109 -0.45 -10.51 11.24
C PRO A 109 -0.62 -9.12 10.63
N GLU A 110 -0.54 -9.01 9.30
CA GLU A 110 -0.72 -7.76 8.56
C GLU A 110 -2.16 -7.52 8.11
N PHE A 111 -3.13 -8.35 8.53
CA PHE A 111 -4.51 -8.30 8.06
C PHE A 111 -5.14 -6.91 8.19
N GLU A 112 -4.98 -6.25 9.32
CA GLU A 112 -5.51 -4.90 9.55
C GLU A 112 -4.94 -3.91 8.52
N MET A 113 -3.61 -3.89 8.34
CA MET A 113 -2.95 -3.02 7.38
C MET A 113 -3.38 -3.32 5.93
N LEU A 114 -3.56 -4.60 5.58
CA LEU A 114 -3.90 -5.04 4.22
C LEU A 114 -5.36 -4.77 3.85
N THR A 115 -6.26 -4.72 4.82
CA THR A 115 -7.71 -4.56 4.60
C THR A 115 -8.26 -3.17 4.93
N THR A 116 -7.43 -2.27 5.44
CA THR A 116 -7.80 -0.89 5.71
C THR A 116 -7.56 -0.02 4.47
N ARG A 117 -8.50 0.90 4.21
CA ARG A 117 -8.32 1.90 3.15
C ARG A 117 -7.09 2.75 3.45
N LYS A 118 -6.17 2.81 2.49
CA LYS A 118 -4.95 3.61 2.63
C LYS A 118 -5.28 5.10 2.58
N ASP A 119 -4.70 5.89 3.49
CA ASP A 119 -4.67 7.34 3.34
C ASP A 119 -3.71 7.69 2.19
N PRO A 120 -4.19 8.39 1.15
CA PRO A 120 -3.35 8.68 -0.02
C PRO A 120 -2.12 9.54 0.29
N ARG A 121 -2.12 10.24 1.43
CA ARG A 121 -0.99 11.08 1.88
C ARG A 121 0.08 10.32 2.64
N GLN A 122 -0.23 9.13 3.17
CA GLN A 122 0.69 8.36 4.00
C GLN A 122 1.62 7.48 3.16
N VAL A 123 2.91 7.55 3.44
CA VAL A 123 3.92 6.62 2.91
C VAL A 123 3.94 5.34 3.74
N PHE A 124 3.88 5.47 5.06
CA PHE A 124 3.91 4.36 6.01
C PHE A 124 2.56 4.24 6.72
N PHE A 125 2.08 3.02 6.90
CA PHE A 125 0.86 2.77 7.64
C PHE A 125 0.98 3.24 9.10
N GLY A 126 0.01 4.05 9.54
CA GLY A 126 -0.02 4.56 10.90
C GLY A 126 0.92 5.72 11.21
N LEU A 127 1.71 6.18 10.24
CA LEU A 127 2.62 7.32 10.39
C LEU A 127 2.19 8.47 9.49
N GLU A 128 1.93 9.63 10.09
CA GLU A 128 1.47 10.79 9.33
C GLU A 128 2.63 11.54 8.66
N PRO A 129 2.37 12.17 7.51
CA PRO A 129 3.35 13.05 6.87
C PRO A 129 3.80 14.17 7.82
N GLY A 130 5.08 14.53 7.73
CA GLY A 130 5.67 15.56 8.56
C GLY A 130 6.19 15.10 9.91
N TRP A 131 5.92 13.87 10.32
CA TRP A 131 6.52 13.31 11.53
C TRP A 131 7.99 12.99 11.32
N LEU A 132 8.80 13.29 12.33
CA LEU A 132 10.22 12.95 12.37
C LEU A 132 10.44 11.76 13.30
N ILE A 133 11.03 10.71 12.79
CA ILE A 133 11.30 9.49 13.55
C ILE A 133 12.73 9.54 14.09
N ASN A 134 12.88 9.45 15.41
CA ASN A 134 14.17 9.28 16.07
C ASN A 134 14.34 7.81 16.46
N LEU A 135 15.13 7.08 15.69
CA LEU A 135 15.36 5.64 15.91
C LEU A 135 16.20 5.38 17.18
N LYS A 136 17.12 6.28 17.52
CA LYS A 136 17.99 6.12 18.69
C LYS A 136 17.20 6.13 19.99
N ASP A 137 16.27 7.08 20.13
CA ASP A 137 15.47 7.27 21.33
C ASP A 137 14.08 6.63 21.22
N SER A 138 13.77 6.00 20.08
CA SER A 138 12.46 5.41 19.76
C SER A 138 11.30 6.40 19.98
N THR A 139 11.49 7.64 19.54
CA THR A 139 10.53 8.75 19.71
C THR A 139 10.08 9.31 18.37
N ILE A 140 8.90 9.90 18.37
CA ILE A 140 8.30 10.58 17.22
C ILE A 140 8.16 12.06 17.56
N LEU A 141 8.75 12.91 16.71
CA LEU A 141 8.58 14.36 16.78
C LEU A 141 7.51 14.78 15.77
N ARG A 142 6.56 15.59 16.23
CA ARG A 142 5.45 16.09 15.42
C ARG A 142 5.61 17.57 15.12
N PRO A 143 5.20 18.07 13.95
CA PRO A 143 5.27 19.49 13.64
C PRO A 143 4.37 20.28 14.59
N THR A 144 4.89 21.39 15.11
CA THR A 144 4.16 22.33 15.97
C THR A 144 3.68 23.56 15.22
N ASP A 145 4.37 23.92 14.14
CA ASP A 145 4.05 25.06 13.30
C ASP A 145 2.75 24.82 12.50
N GLU A 146 1.82 25.78 12.54
CA GLU A 146 0.51 25.66 11.88
C GLU A 146 0.62 25.65 10.35
N VAL A 147 1.60 26.33 9.78
CA VAL A 147 1.85 26.32 8.33
C VAL A 147 2.31 24.95 7.87
N LEU A 148 3.24 24.34 8.61
CA LEU A 148 3.69 22.98 8.33
C LEU A 148 2.59 21.95 8.52
N LYS A 149 1.77 22.07 9.56
CA LYS A 149 0.61 21.19 9.75
C LYS A 149 -0.38 21.30 8.60
N ALA A 150 -0.66 22.50 8.12
CA ALA A 150 -1.54 22.72 6.97
C ALA A 150 -0.97 22.11 5.68
N TYR A 151 0.33 22.28 5.44
CA TYR A 151 1.02 21.69 4.30
C TYR A 151 0.91 20.16 4.29
N TYR A 152 1.20 19.50 5.41
CA TYR A 152 1.17 18.04 5.49
C TYR A 152 -0.25 17.45 5.50
N LYS A 153 -1.26 18.24 5.81
CA LYS A 153 -2.68 17.83 5.73
C LYS A 153 -3.31 18.00 4.35
N SER A 154 -2.73 18.84 3.54
CA SER A 154 -3.21 19.03 2.16
C SER A 154 -2.83 17.84 1.27
#